data_8adeef79f8eb915f5ce521591d19ca74
#
_entry.id   8adeef79f8eb915f5ce521591d19ca74
#
_cell.length_a   1.000
_cell.length_b   1.000
_cell.length_c   1.000
_cell.angle_alpha   90.00
_cell.angle_beta   90.00
_cell.angle_gamma   90.00
#
_symmetry.space_group_name_H-M   'P 1'
#
loop_
_entity.id
_entity.type
_entity.pdbx_description
1 polymer ?
#
loop_
_entity_poly.entity_id
_entity_poly.type
_entity_poly.pdbx_seq_one_letter_code
_entity_poly.pdbx_strand_id
1 'polypeptide(L)'
;MDSGSLRKAVYSTIARPHAREAAPLLIPGYNARIPIWMIILRISSAFDSGAIDVLALDPASDIRLRVRADNCAEFTQWFHFRLMGAAGQACRLVFENAGTCTYADGWRDYRALASYDRQHWFRVPTSYDGHEMVVEITPERDSIYFAYFEPYSWERHLSLLGAAETSPLARVLNLGKTVDGRDLDLAQIGETDPSKAQVWVIARQHPGETMAEWFIEGMLERLLDRDDPFSRRLLERAVFHIVPNMNPDGSVRGNLRTNAAGANLNREWMEPSLLTSPEVFLVRQRMHATGVNLFIDVHGDEVIPYNFISGCEMLPSVSERQIVLQQQFIAAFKRASPDFQDCYGYEASRYNQDALKLASKYVGHHFGCLSLTLEMPFKDNAELPDHELGWSGTRSARLGAAVLQPMLEVL
;
A
#
# COMPACT_ATOMS: atom_id res chain seq x y z
N MET A 1 30.95 -8.33 -39.60
CA MET A 1 30.00 -7.28 -40.00
C MET A 1 28.98 -7.25 -38.89
N ASP A 2 29.29 -6.62 -37.93
CA ASP A 2 29.12 -5.35 -37.24
C ASP A 2 27.65 -4.87 -37.23
N SER A 3 27.03 -4.95 -36.08
CA SER A 3 25.94 -4.09 -35.61
C SER A 3 25.83 -4.17 -34.07
N GLY A 4 26.90 -3.72 -33.43
CA GLY A 4 26.79 -3.25 -32.04
C GLY A 4 26.67 -1.74 -32.08
N SER A 5 25.99 -1.19 -31.10
CA SER A 5 25.87 0.22 -30.73
C SER A 5 24.46 0.78 -30.83
N LEU A 6 23.91 1.03 -29.65
CA LEU A 6 23.31 2.31 -29.28
C LEU A 6 22.45 2.15 -28.00
N ARG A 7 23.07 2.30 -26.84
CA ARG A 7 22.44 2.92 -25.65
C ARG A 7 23.55 3.44 -24.73
N LYS A 8 24.05 4.63 -25.05
CA LYS A 8 24.74 5.48 -24.05
C LYS A 8 23.78 6.60 -23.66
N ALA A 9 23.31 6.54 -22.43
CA ALA A 9 22.57 7.62 -21.82
C ALA A 9 23.47 8.87 -21.70
N VAL A 10 22.97 9.98 -22.21
CA VAL A 10 23.58 11.30 -22.09
C VAL A 10 23.20 11.87 -20.72
N TYR A 11 24.12 11.85 -19.77
CA TYR A 11 24.04 12.74 -18.60
C TYR A 11 24.57 14.09 -19.02
N SER A 12 23.67 15.03 -19.35
CA SER A 12 24.03 16.42 -19.54
C SER A 12 23.98 17.13 -18.18
N THR A 13 25.14 17.65 -17.78
CA THR A 13 25.34 18.56 -16.66
C THR A 13 24.44 19.79 -16.83
N ILE A 14 23.40 19.90 -16.01
CA ILE A 14 22.57 21.13 -16.00
C ILE A 14 23.32 22.15 -15.13
N ALA A 15 23.81 23.19 -15.79
CA ALA A 15 24.37 24.37 -15.13
C ALA A 15 23.29 25.08 -14.31
N ARG A 16 23.64 25.52 -13.10
CA ARG A 16 22.77 26.32 -12.22
C ARG A 16 22.35 27.61 -12.96
N PRO A 17 21.05 27.89 -13.11
CA PRO A 17 20.63 29.18 -13.56
C PRO A 17 20.71 30.20 -12.40
N HIS A 18 21.33 31.34 -12.67
CA HIS A 18 21.28 32.53 -11.83
C HIS A 18 19.85 32.92 -11.52
N ALA A 19 19.60 33.29 -10.27
CA ALA A 19 18.33 33.85 -9.84
C ALA A 19 17.94 35.06 -10.73
N ARG A 20 16.95 34.90 -11.60
CA ARG A 20 16.26 36.00 -12.25
C ARG A 20 15.06 36.33 -11.39
N GLU A 21 14.95 37.61 -11.03
CA GLU A 21 13.76 38.16 -10.42
C GLU A 21 12.52 37.75 -11.21
N ALA A 22 11.58 37.07 -10.53
CA ALA A 22 10.35 36.61 -11.15
C ALA A 22 9.50 37.82 -11.57
N ALA A 23 9.26 37.95 -12.85
CA ALA A 23 8.32 38.95 -13.38
C ALA A 23 6.89 38.65 -12.89
N PRO A 24 6.07 39.64 -12.53
CA PRO A 24 4.71 39.43 -12.03
C PRO A 24 3.81 38.82 -13.10
N LEU A 25 3.09 37.78 -12.74
CA LEU A 25 2.05 37.16 -13.57
C LEU A 25 0.89 38.15 -13.78
N LEU A 26 0.69 38.60 -15.02
CA LEU A 26 -0.46 39.37 -15.44
C LEU A 26 -1.61 38.43 -15.83
N ILE A 27 -2.70 38.44 -15.08
CA ILE A 27 -3.96 37.78 -15.46
C ILE A 27 -4.75 38.77 -16.32
N PRO A 28 -5.08 38.46 -17.59
CA PRO A 28 -5.87 39.36 -18.44
C PRO A 28 -7.26 39.59 -17.82
N GLY A 29 -7.61 40.85 -17.58
CA GLY A 29 -8.93 41.26 -17.06
C GLY A 29 -8.97 41.67 -15.59
N TYR A 30 -7.88 41.50 -14.82
CA TYR A 30 -7.78 42.00 -13.45
C TYR A 30 -6.66 43.03 -13.31
N ASN A 31 -7.00 44.29 -13.11
CA ASN A 31 -6.05 45.41 -12.90
C ASN A 31 -5.45 45.45 -11.48
N ALA A 32 -5.58 44.42 -10.69
CA ALA A 32 -4.96 44.30 -9.37
C ALA A 32 -3.71 43.39 -9.44
N ARG A 33 -2.53 44.00 -9.31
CA ARG A 33 -1.32 43.25 -8.97
C ARG A 33 -1.55 42.63 -7.60
N ILE A 34 -1.65 41.29 -7.51
CA ILE A 34 -1.61 40.60 -6.21
C ILE A 34 -0.19 40.84 -5.69
N PRO A 35 -0.01 41.56 -4.60
CA PRO A 35 1.32 41.76 -4.03
C PRO A 35 1.91 40.43 -3.64
N ILE A 36 3.20 40.16 -3.90
CA ILE A 36 3.92 38.92 -3.60
C ILE A 36 3.80 38.53 -2.11
N TRP A 37 3.51 39.46 -1.20
CA TRP A 37 3.33 39.25 0.23
C TRP A 37 1.91 38.81 0.64
N MET A 38 1.01 38.56 -0.29
CA MET A 38 -0.34 37.99 -0.04
C MET A 38 -0.45 36.55 -0.54
N ILE A 39 0.62 35.76 -0.46
CA ILE A 39 0.52 34.32 -0.68
C ILE A 39 -0.15 33.70 0.56
N ILE A 40 -1.42 33.38 0.46
CA ILE A 40 -2.21 32.81 1.53
C ILE A 40 -1.91 31.31 1.58
N LEU A 41 -1.47 30.82 2.73
CA LEU A 41 -1.34 29.37 2.99
C LEU A 41 -2.70 28.70 2.81
N ARG A 42 -2.70 27.56 2.15
CA ARG A 42 -3.88 26.73 1.96
C ARG A 42 -3.53 25.27 2.07
N ILE A 43 -4.42 24.48 2.66
CA ILE A 43 -4.38 23.01 2.64
C ILE A 43 -5.61 22.50 1.91
N SER A 44 -5.43 21.45 1.11
CA SER A 44 -6.50 20.74 0.44
C SER A 44 -6.26 19.23 0.55
N SER A 45 -7.33 18.50 0.85
CA SER A 45 -7.42 17.04 0.75
C SER A 45 -8.55 16.59 -0.17
N ALA A 46 -9.04 17.49 -1.03
CA ALA A 46 -10.16 17.24 -1.96
C ALA A 46 -9.66 16.52 -3.24
N PHE A 47 -9.09 15.34 -3.07
CA PHE A 47 -8.61 14.47 -4.13
C PHE A 47 -8.58 13.02 -3.63
N ASP A 48 -8.26 12.08 -4.52
CA ASP A 48 -8.19 10.65 -4.22
C ASP A 48 -7.30 10.35 -3.01
N SER A 49 -7.81 9.58 -2.06
CA SER A 49 -7.20 9.25 -0.78
C SER A 49 -6.88 10.43 0.15
N GLY A 50 -7.35 11.64 -0.19
CA GLY A 50 -7.11 12.85 0.59
C GLY A 50 -7.83 12.82 1.94
N ALA A 51 -7.10 13.05 3.03
CA ALA A 51 -7.61 13.00 4.40
C ALA A 51 -6.76 13.86 5.34
N ILE A 52 -7.32 14.94 5.85
CA ILE A 52 -6.81 15.76 6.96
C ILE A 52 -7.88 16.75 7.41
N ASP A 53 -7.92 17.04 8.69
CA ASP A 53 -8.66 18.18 9.25
C ASP A 53 -7.69 19.31 9.55
N VAL A 54 -8.02 20.51 9.09
CA VAL A 54 -7.21 21.71 9.30
C VAL A 54 -7.82 22.50 10.46
N LEU A 55 -7.04 22.71 11.53
CA LEU A 55 -7.46 23.43 12.72
C LEU A 55 -7.00 24.91 12.68
N ALA A 56 -5.75 25.14 12.26
CA ALA A 56 -5.19 26.47 12.03
C ALA A 56 -4.11 26.45 10.94
N LEU A 57 -4.02 27.51 10.14
CA LEU A 57 -3.04 27.63 9.05
C LEU A 57 -2.03 28.77 9.25
N ASP A 58 -2.29 29.70 10.14
CA ASP A 58 -1.47 30.89 10.34
C ASP A 58 -1.08 31.00 11.82
N PRO A 59 0.23 31.19 12.10
CA PRO A 59 1.35 31.37 11.17
C PRO A 59 1.88 30.05 10.59
N ALA A 60 2.67 30.10 9.49
CA ALA A 60 3.33 28.91 8.89
C ALA A 60 4.17 28.10 9.89
N SER A 61 4.74 28.77 10.90
CA SER A 61 5.49 28.18 11.99
C SER A 61 4.63 27.43 13.04
N ASP A 62 3.29 27.43 12.89
CA ASP A 62 2.39 26.73 13.78
C ASP A 62 1.08 26.30 13.09
N ILE A 63 1.21 25.50 12.02
CA ILE A 63 0.08 24.91 11.31
C ILE A 63 -0.46 23.75 12.15
N ARG A 64 -1.75 23.85 12.56
CA ARG A 64 -2.40 22.84 13.42
C ARG A 64 -3.32 21.96 12.60
N LEU A 65 -3.10 20.65 12.71
CA LEU A 65 -3.77 19.60 11.95
C LEU A 65 -4.33 18.52 12.88
N ARG A 66 -5.31 17.79 12.39
CA ARG A 66 -5.83 16.58 13.03
C ARG A 66 -5.94 15.46 12.01
N VAL A 67 -5.41 14.28 12.34
CA VAL A 67 -5.67 13.06 11.57
C VAL A 67 -7.16 12.75 11.66
N ARG A 68 -7.81 12.64 10.51
CA ARG A 68 -9.25 12.38 10.41
C ARG A 68 -9.54 10.89 10.67
N ALA A 69 -10.66 10.61 11.33
CA ALA A 69 -11.15 9.25 11.47
C ALA A 69 -11.68 8.70 10.13
N ASP A 70 -11.68 7.38 10.00
CA ASP A 70 -12.35 6.68 8.91
C ASP A 70 -13.86 7.03 8.90
N ASN A 71 -14.49 6.96 7.73
CA ASN A 71 -15.93 7.16 7.68
C ASN A 71 -16.66 6.00 8.40
N CYS A 72 -17.65 6.34 9.21
CA CYS A 72 -18.45 5.38 9.98
C CYS A 72 -17.64 4.48 10.95
N ALA A 73 -16.43 4.89 11.35
CA ALA A 73 -15.57 4.15 12.27
C ALA A 73 -14.65 5.11 13.06
N GLU A 74 -14.00 4.61 14.11
CA GLU A 74 -13.14 5.42 14.98
C GLU A 74 -11.64 5.30 14.66
N PHE A 75 -11.26 4.53 13.61
CA PHE A 75 -9.86 4.34 13.24
C PHE A 75 -9.27 5.64 12.70
N THR A 76 -8.10 6.01 13.21
CA THR A 76 -7.39 7.25 12.86
C THR A 76 -5.91 6.94 12.71
N GLN A 77 -5.33 7.15 11.52
CA GLN A 77 -3.88 7.08 11.28
C GLN A 77 -3.50 7.64 9.90
N TRP A 78 -4.33 7.42 8.88
CA TRP A 78 -4.06 7.86 7.52
C TRP A 78 -4.18 9.37 7.40
N PHE A 79 -3.23 9.99 6.70
CA PHE A 79 -3.31 11.38 6.21
C PHE A 79 -2.73 11.48 4.80
N HIS A 80 -3.35 12.31 3.98
CA HIS A 80 -2.84 12.71 2.66
C HIS A 80 -3.42 14.08 2.31
N PHE A 81 -2.55 15.07 2.12
CA PHE A 81 -2.99 16.44 1.84
C PHE A 81 -1.93 17.22 1.05
N ARG A 82 -2.34 18.34 0.51
CA ARG A 82 -1.51 19.30 -0.22
C ARG A 82 -1.45 20.62 0.53
N LEU A 83 -0.24 21.11 0.82
CA LEU A 83 0.03 22.46 1.30
C LEU A 83 0.44 23.34 0.13
N MET A 84 -0.11 24.55 0.05
CA MET A 84 0.15 25.54 -0.99
C MET A 84 0.45 26.91 -0.39
N GLY A 85 1.24 27.75 -1.09
CA GLY A 85 1.63 29.07 -0.63
C GLY A 85 2.82 29.05 0.35
N ALA A 86 3.56 27.95 0.42
CA ALA A 86 4.59 27.76 1.44
C ALA A 86 6.04 27.88 0.94
N ALA A 87 6.27 28.23 -0.33
CA ALA A 87 7.62 28.29 -0.89
C ALA A 87 8.55 29.19 -0.08
N GLY A 88 9.69 28.66 0.37
CA GLY A 88 10.71 29.38 1.13
C GLY A 88 10.30 29.74 2.57
N GLN A 89 9.13 29.34 3.05
CA GLN A 89 8.70 29.56 4.43
C GLN A 89 9.04 28.37 5.30
N ALA A 90 9.62 28.60 6.47
CA ALA A 90 9.79 27.54 7.47
C ALA A 90 8.42 27.15 8.04
N CYS A 91 7.95 25.96 7.68
CA CYS A 91 6.67 25.43 8.11
C CYS A 91 6.86 24.42 9.24
N ARG A 92 6.00 24.51 10.26
CA ARG A 92 5.87 23.53 11.33
C ARG A 92 4.42 23.03 11.34
N LEU A 93 4.23 21.76 10.97
CA LEU A 93 2.92 21.11 10.92
C LEU A 93 2.78 20.22 12.17
N VAL A 94 1.78 20.50 12.99
CA VAL A 94 1.53 19.81 14.26
C VAL A 94 0.25 19.00 14.15
N PHE A 95 0.38 17.69 14.28
CA PHE A 95 -0.74 16.77 14.32
C PHE A 95 -1.13 16.55 15.78
N GLU A 96 -2.12 17.32 16.26
CA GLU A 96 -2.49 17.44 17.68
C GLU A 96 -3.03 16.16 18.30
N ASN A 97 -3.63 15.28 17.50
CA ASN A 97 -4.24 14.05 17.99
C ASN A 97 -3.37 12.79 17.76
N ALA A 98 -2.11 12.95 17.43
CA ALA A 98 -1.23 11.81 17.12
C ALA A 98 -1.19 10.79 18.27
N GLY A 99 -1.10 11.24 19.51
CA GLY A 99 -1.08 10.37 20.69
C GLY A 99 -2.37 9.60 20.96
N THR A 100 -3.47 9.96 20.30
CA THR A 100 -4.76 9.26 20.39
C THR A 100 -5.16 8.54 19.10
N CYS A 101 -4.28 8.50 18.12
CA CYS A 101 -4.49 7.70 16.92
C CYS A 101 -4.50 6.21 17.24
N THR A 102 -5.11 5.41 16.38
CA THR A 102 -5.32 3.98 16.58
C THR A 102 -4.02 3.23 16.87
N TYR A 103 -2.95 3.60 16.19
CA TYR A 103 -1.63 2.98 16.32
C TYR A 103 -0.58 4.03 16.72
N ALA A 104 -0.80 4.69 17.85
CA ALA A 104 0.06 5.79 18.30
C ALA A 104 1.54 5.39 18.46
N ASP A 105 1.84 4.14 18.84
CA ASP A 105 3.20 3.60 18.87
C ASP A 105 3.85 3.51 17.47
N GLY A 106 3.05 3.52 16.43
CA GLY A 106 3.49 3.61 15.04
C GLY A 106 4.23 4.92 14.71
N TRP A 107 3.98 6.00 15.45
CA TRP A 107 4.68 7.28 15.25
C TRP A 107 6.12 7.30 15.77
N ARG A 108 6.53 6.34 16.61
CA ARG A 108 7.92 6.24 17.08
C ARG A 108 8.83 5.92 15.91
N ASP A 109 9.87 6.72 15.71
CA ASP A 109 10.83 6.61 14.59
C ASP A 109 10.18 6.71 13.20
N TYR A 110 8.93 7.14 13.13
CA TYR A 110 8.23 7.42 11.89
C TYR A 110 8.68 8.78 11.32
N ARG A 111 8.78 8.87 10.00
CA ARG A 111 9.00 10.11 9.27
C ARG A 111 7.93 10.24 8.18
N ALA A 112 7.22 11.37 8.17
CA ALA A 112 6.21 11.65 7.17
C ALA A 112 6.82 11.68 5.76
N LEU A 113 6.02 11.27 4.77
CA LEU A 113 6.39 11.39 3.37
C LEU A 113 5.94 12.72 2.79
N ALA A 114 6.77 13.31 1.94
CA ALA A 114 6.46 14.50 1.17
C ALA A 114 6.78 14.29 -0.31
N SER A 115 6.07 15.02 -1.19
CA SER A 115 6.30 14.98 -2.63
C SER A 115 5.92 16.32 -3.28
N TYR A 116 6.67 16.75 -4.29
CA TYR A 116 6.33 17.91 -5.11
C TYR A 116 5.49 17.53 -6.35
N ASP A 117 5.53 16.28 -6.79
CA ASP A 117 4.94 15.84 -8.07
C ASP A 117 4.01 14.63 -7.93
N ARG A 118 3.84 14.07 -6.73
CA ARG A 118 3.08 12.86 -6.41
C ARG A 118 3.64 11.57 -7.04
N GLN A 119 4.87 11.62 -7.54
CA GLN A 119 5.58 10.47 -8.11
C GLN A 119 6.86 10.17 -7.34
N HIS A 120 7.61 11.22 -6.95
CA HIS A 120 8.84 11.09 -6.18
C HIS A 120 8.55 11.51 -4.74
N TRP A 121 8.53 10.53 -3.85
CA TRP A 121 8.28 10.69 -2.42
C TRP A 121 9.58 10.61 -1.65
N PHE A 122 9.72 11.42 -0.61
CA PHE A 122 10.88 11.46 0.26
C PHE A 122 10.46 11.68 1.71
N ARG A 123 11.27 11.19 2.65
CA ARG A 123 11.00 11.33 4.08
C ARG A 123 11.44 12.71 4.58
N VAL A 124 10.61 13.34 5.40
CA VAL A 124 10.87 14.66 6.00
C VAL A 124 11.11 14.56 7.50
N PRO A 125 11.87 15.50 8.10
CA PRO A 125 12.05 15.56 9.56
C PRO A 125 10.72 15.53 10.28
N THR A 126 10.57 14.55 11.17
CA THR A 126 9.35 14.30 11.93
C THR A 126 9.74 13.92 13.36
N SER A 127 9.05 14.46 14.34
CA SER A 127 9.22 14.10 15.74
C SER A 127 7.87 13.74 16.38
N TYR A 128 7.89 12.87 17.38
CA TYR A 128 6.71 12.48 18.15
C TYR A 128 7.07 12.40 19.64
N ASP A 129 6.33 13.11 20.48
CA ASP A 129 6.58 13.24 21.92
C ASP A 129 5.69 12.35 22.80
N GLY A 130 4.84 11.53 22.16
CA GLY A 130 3.82 10.71 22.83
C GLY A 130 2.43 11.34 22.81
N HIS A 131 2.31 12.61 22.40
CA HIS A 131 1.07 13.36 22.30
C HIS A 131 0.85 13.96 20.92
N GLU A 132 1.80 14.77 20.46
CA GLU A 132 1.76 15.43 19.16
C GLU A 132 2.85 14.88 18.23
N MET A 133 2.54 14.79 16.95
CA MET A 133 3.53 14.56 15.91
C MET A 133 3.79 15.87 15.17
N VAL A 134 5.06 16.20 14.95
CA VAL A 134 5.49 17.45 14.32
C VAL A 134 6.34 17.15 13.10
N VAL A 135 5.98 17.77 11.98
CA VAL A 135 6.76 17.80 10.74
C VAL A 135 7.31 19.19 10.52
N GLU A 136 8.64 19.29 10.30
CA GLU A 136 9.33 20.56 10.06
C GLU A 136 9.94 20.55 8.65
N ILE A 137 9.62 21.55 7.84
CA ILE A 137 10.12 21.67 6.46
C ILE A 137 10.09 23.12 5.99
N THR A 138 11.05 23.47 5.14
CA THR A 138 11.00 24.68 4.31
C THR A 138 10.82 24.26 2.85
N PRO A 139 9.57 24.27 2.31
CA PRO A 139 9.33 23.82 0.95
C PRO A 139 10.07 24.67 -0.09
N GLU A 140 10.69 24.03 -1.07
CA GLU A 140 11.35 24.71 -2.21
C GLU A 140 10.33 25.21 -3.26
N ARG A 141 9.12 24.65 -3.27
CA ARG A 141 8.07 24.92 -4.23
C ARG A 141 6.82 25.41 -3.51
N ASP A 142 5.97 26.12 -4.24
CA ASP A 142 4.71 26.64 -3.72
C ASP A 142 3.72 25.55 -3.29
N SER A 143 3.81 24.39 -3.89
CA SER A 143 2.93 23.27 -3.63
C SER A 143 3.73 22.03 -3.24
N ILE A 144 3.37 21.43 -2.10
CA ILE A 144 3.95 20.17 -1.59
C ILE A 144 2.84 19.29 -1.04
N TYR A 145 2.94 17.99 -1.29
CA TYR A 145 2.04 16.97 -0.77
C TYR A 145 2.69 16.26 0.42
N PHE A 146 1.85 15.84 1.37
CA PHE A 146 2.26 15.00 2.51
C PHE A 146 1.37 13.78 2.56
N ALA A 147 1.93 12.63 2.94
CA ALA A 147 1.18 11.40 3.13
C ALA A 147 1.79 10.52 4.23
N TYR A 148 0.97 9.64 4.78
CA TYR A 148 1.39 8.63 5.77
C TYR A 148 2.30 7.57 5.16
N PHE A 149 1.95 7.07 3.98
CA PHE A 149 2.77 6.25 3.12
C PHE A 149 2.58 6.67 1.66
N GLU A 150 3.43 6.23 0.73
CA GLU A 150 3.30 6.52 -0.71
C GLU A 150 1.92 6.12 -1.22
N PRO A 151 1.05 7.07 -1.60
CA PRO A 151 -0.29 6.73 -2.03
C PRO A 151 -0.29 5.88 -3.31
N TYR A 152 -1.17 4.89 -3.34
CA TYR A 152 -1.50 4.16 -4.55
C TYR A 152 -2.90 4.61 -4.99
N SER A 153 -2.98 5.45 -6.03
CA SER A 153 -4.22 6.09 -6.44
C SER A 153 -5.17 5.12 -7.16
N TRP A 154 -6.47 5.45 -7.14
CA TRP A 154 -7.47 4.72 -7.91
C TRP A 154 -7.16 4.69 -9.42
N GLU A 155 -6.69 5.81 -9.98
CA GLU A 155 -6.27 5.87 -11.39
C GLU A 155 -5.07 4.96 -11.68
N ARG A 156 -4.13 4.82 -10.74
CA ARG A 156 -3.02 3.86 -10.87
C ARG A 156 -3.53 2.42 -10.83
N HIS A 157 -4.49 2.12 -9.94
CA HIS A 157 -5.15 0.82 -9.88
C HIS A 157 -5.80 0.45 -11.22
N LEU A 158 -6.60 1.35 -11.79
CA LEU A 158 -7.22 1.13 -13.10
C LEU A 158 -6.17 0.95 -14.21
N SER A 159 -5.08 1.71 -14.16
CA SER A 159 -3.96 1.57 -15.11
C SER A 159 -3.26 0.23 -14.97
N LEU A 160 -3.06 -0.27 -13.73
CA LEU A 160 -2.47 -1.60 -13.47
C LEU A 160 -3.33 -2.70 -14.09
N LEU A 161 -4.64 -2.68 -13.84
CA LEU A 161 -5.58 -3.66 -14.39
C LEU A 161 -5.63 -3.60 -15.93
N GLY A 162 -5.72 -2.39 -16.49
CA GLY A 162 -5.69 -2.20 -17.95
C GLY A 162 -4.40 -2.72 -18.59
N ALA A 163 -3.25 -2.46 -17.96
CA ALA A 163 -1.97 -2.98 -18.43
C ALA A 163 -1.92 -4.51 -18.34
N ALA A 164 -2.40 -5.10 -17.25
CA ALA A 164 -2.46 -6.56 -17.10
C ALA A 164 -3.33 -7.19 -18.19
N GLU A 165 -4.49 -6.63 -18.49
CA GLU A 165 -5.44 -7.16 -19.49
C GLU A 165 -4.92 -7.09 -20.93
N THR A 166 -3.90 -6.26 -21.22
CA THR A 166 -3.23 -6.28 -22.53
C THR A 166 -2.41 -7.55 -22.76
N SER A 167 -2.07 -8.28 -21.69
CA SER A 167 -1.36 -9.55 -21.78
C SER A 167 -2.31 -10.70 -22.14
N PRO A 168 -1.96 -11.57 -23.11
CA PRO A 168 -2.77 -12.76 -23.40
C PRO A 168 -2.79 -13.78 -22.25
N LEU A 169 -1.97 -13.59 -21.22
CA LEU A 169 -1.90 -14.44 -20.05
C LEU A 169 -2.90 -14.00 -18.96
N ALA A 170 -3.50 -12.82 -19.08
CA ALA A 170 -4.35 -12.23 -18.05
C ALA A 170 -5.79 -12.01 -18.54
N ARG A 171 -6.72 -12.06 -17.60
CA ARG A 171 -8.11 -11.62 -17.74
C ARG A 171 -8.51 -10.85 -16.48
N VAL A 172 -9.09 -9.68 -16.65
CA VAL A 172 -9.71 -8.95 -15.53
C VAL A 172 -11.19 -9.34 -15.44
N LEU A 173 -11.60 -9.77 -14.26
CA LEU A 173 -12.95 -10.23 -13.97
C LEU A 173 -13.55 -9.29 -12.90
N ASN A 174 -14.73 -8.76 -13.16
CA ASN A 174 -15.49 -8.03 -12.16
C ASN A 174 -16.25 -9.04 -11.28
N LEU A 175 -15.96 -9.07 -9.98
CA LEU A 175 -16.63 -9.95 -9.03
C LEU A 175 -17.99 -9.40 -8.57
N GLY A 176 -18.20 -8.09 -8.68
CA GLY A 176 -19.40 -7.39 -8.27
C GLY A 176 -19.10 -5.96 -7.84
N LYS A 177 -20.00 -5.40 -7.03
CA LYS A 177 -19.91 -3.99 -6.61
C LYS A 177 -19.61 -3.87 -5.12
N THR A 178 -18.79 -2.87 -4.77
CA THR A 178 -18.55 -2.41 -3.40
C THR A 178 -19.75 -1.62 -2.86
N VAL A 179 -19.70 -1.18 -1.61
CA VAL A 179 -20.74 -0.38 -0.97
C VAL A 179 -21.04 0.92 -1.73
N ASP A 180 -20.02 1.61 -2.24
CA ASP A 180 -20.18 2.83 -3.05
C ASP A 180 -20.44 2.54 -4.54
N GLY A 181 -20.53 1.27 -4.94
CA GLY A 181 -20.81 0.86 -6.31
C GLY A 181 -19.61 0.82 -7.24
N ARG A 182 -18.38 0.84 -6.73
CA ARG A 182 -17.16 0.59 -7.52
C ARG A 182 -17.05 -0.87 -7.89
N ASP A 183 -16.32 -1.15 -8.95
CA ASP A 183 -16.00 -2.52 -9.34
C ASP A 183 -15.02 -3.15 -8.33
N LEU A 184 -15.26 -4.43 -8.02
CA LEU A 184 -14.31 -5.28 -7.30
C LEU A 184 -13.66 -6.19 -8.32
N ASP A 185 -12.44 -5.83 -8.70
CA ASP A 185 -11.74 -6.46 -9.80
C ASP A 185 -10.79 -7.57 -9.34
N LEU A 186 -10.75 -8.65 -10.12
CA LEU A 186 -9.85 -9.78 -9.96
C LEU A 186 -9.06 -9.98 -11.24
N ALA A 187 -7.73 -9.91 -11.16
CA ALA A 187 -6.84 -10.32 -12.24
C ALA A 187 -6.61 -11.84 -12.15
N GLN A 188 -7.12 -12.59 -13.13
CA GLN A 188 -6.83 -14.01 -13.29
C GLN A 188 -5.67 -14.17 -14.27
N ILE A 189 -4.57 -14.79 -13.84
CA ILE A 189 -3.36 -14.97 -14.65
C ILE A 189 -3.12 -16.45 -14.87
N GLY A 190 -2.86 -16.83 -16.12
CA GLY A 190 -2.65 -18.20 -16.55
C GLY A 190 -3.89 -18.85 -17.15
N GLU A 191 -3.69 -19.93 -17.85
CA GLU A 191 -4.76 -20.70 -18.50
C GLU A 191 -5.57 -21.47 -17.45
N THR A 192 -6.89 -21.31 -17.48
CA THR A 192 -7.81 -22.00 -16.57
C THR A 192 -7.76 -23.50 -16.81
N ASP A 193 -7.21 -24.24 -15.87
CA ASP A 193 -7.09 -25.70 -15.88
C ASP A 193 -7.35 -26.22 -14.45
N PRO A 194 -8.36 -27.09 -14.25
CA PRO A 194 -8.65 -27.65 -12.93
C PRO A 194 -7.54 -28.50 -12.32
N SER A 195 -6.60 -28.98 -13.13
CA SER A 195 -5.44 -29.75 -12.66
C SER A 195 -4.33 -28.87 -12.09
N LYS A 196 -4.34 -27.58 -12.40
CA LYS A 196 -3.36 -26.61 -11.88
C LYS A 196 -3.73 -26.14 -10.47
N ALA A 197 -2.71 -25.80 -9.70
CA ALA A 197 -2.89 -25.22 -8.38
C ALA A 197 -3.58 -23.86 -8.48
N GLN A 198 -4.53 -23.59 -7.58
CA GLN A 198 -5.24 -22.32 -7.48
C GLN A 198 -4.53 -21.44 -6.45
N VAL A 199 -3.79 -20.43 -6.92
CA VAL A 199 -3.06 -19.47 -6.09
C VAL A 199 -3.89 -18.20 -5.93
N TRP A 200 -4.18 -17.82 -4.70
CA TRP A 200 -4.92 -16.61 -4.40
C TRP A 200 -4.02 -15.60 -3.68
N VAL A 201 -4.04 -14.37 -4.17
CA VAL A 201 -3.38 -13.24 -3.52
C VAL A 201 -4.38 -12.10 -3.43
N ILE A 202 -4.60 -11.61 -2.21
CA ILE A 202 -5.41 -10.41 -1.99
C ILE A 202 -4.55 -9.36 -1.32
N ALA A 203 -4.87 -8.09 -1.55
CA ALA A 203 -4.13 -6.99 -0.99
C ALA A 203 -5.06 -5.85 -0.57
N ARG A 204 -4.58 -5.00 0.33
CA ARG A 204 -5.23 -3.75 0.70
C ARG A 204 -6.65 -3.92 1.26
N GLN A 205 -6.87 -4.94 2.11
CA GLN A 205 -8.09 -5.04 2.91
C GLN A 205 -8.25 -3.79 3.79
N HIS A 206 -7.14 -3.30 4.32
CA HIS A 206 -7.05 -2.01 4.98
C HIS A 206 -6.56 -0.96 3.98
N PRO A 207 -7.38 0.05 3.65
CA PRO A 207 -7.10 0.96 2.55
C PRO A 207 -5.86 1.84 2.74
N GLY A 208 -5.47 2.14 3.99
CA GLY A 208 -4.27 2.90 4.30
C GLY A 208 -2.96 2.14 4.05
N GLU A 209 -3.01 0.82 3.95
CA GLU A 209 -1.85 -0.05 3.71
C GLU A 209 -1.50 -0.09 2.21
N THR A 210 -1.15 1.07 1.65
CA THR A 210 -0.94 1.21 0.19
C THR A 210 0.26 0.44 -0.33
N MET A 211 1.25 0.09 0.52
CA MET A 211 2.37 -0.79 0.19
C MET A 211 1.92 -2.14 -0.35
N ALA A 212 0.74 -2.62 0.06
CA ALA A 212 0.17 -3.88 -0.38
C ALA A 212 -0.15 -3.87 -1.88
N GLU A 213 -0.64 -2.76 -2.40
CA GLU A 213 -0.96 -2.65 -3.84
C GLU A 213 0.30 -2.37 -4.69
N TRP A 214 1.29 -1.64 -4.14
CA TRP A 214 2.63 -1.55 -4.73
C TRP A 214 3.29 -2.92 -4.86
N PHE A 215 3.15 -3.79 -3.84
CA PHE A 215 3.61 -5.17 -3.89
C PHE A 215 2.95 -5.95 -5.04
N ILE A 216 1.63 -5.83 -5.20
CA ILE A 216 0.90 -6.49 -6.29
C ILE A 216 1.37 -6.00 -7.66
N GLU A 217 1.67 -4.69 -7.80
CA GLU A 217 2.20 -4.15 -9.06
C GLU A 217 3.48 -4.87 -9.47
N GLY A 218 4.47 -4.94 -8.58
CA GLY A 218 5.74 -5.62 -8.89
C GLY A 218 5.58 -7.14 -9.09
N MET A 219 4.65 -7.77 -8.37
CA MET A 219 4.31 -9.18 -8.57
C MET A 219 3.70 -9.40 -9.97
N LEU A 220 2.74 -8.57 -10.39
CA LEU A 220 2.10 -8.68 -11.69
C LEU A 220 3.07 -8.37 -12.84
N GLU A 221 3.89 -7.33 -12.71
CA GLU A 221 4.91 -7.00 -13.72
C GLU A 221 5.80 -8.19 -14.02
N ARG A 222 6.31 -8.87 -12.99
CA ARG A 222 7.16 -10.04 -13.17
C ARG A 222 6.37 -11.27 -13.63
N LEU A 223 5.18 -11.53 -13.06
CA LEU A 223 4.37 -12.70 -13.39
C LEU A 223 3.92 -12.68 -14.88
N LEU A 224 3.73 -11.50 -15.45
CA LEU A 224 3.33 -11.30 -16.83
C LEU A 224 4.53 -11.19 -17.80
N ASP A 225 5.75 -11.15 -17.27
CA ASP A 225 6.96 -11.20 -18.09
C ASP A 225 7.14 -12.62 -18.69
N ARG A 226 6.94 -12.72 -19.99
CA ARG A 226 7.03 -13.98 -20.74
C ARG A 226 8.45 -14.52 -20.86
N ASP A 227 9.46 -13.71 -20.61
CA ASP A 227 10.87 -14.08 -20.66
C ASP A 227 11.40 -14.50 -19.28
N ASP A 228 10.70 -14.17 -18.18
CA ASP A 228 11.08 -14.61 -16.83
C ASP A 228 10.84 -16.12 -16.66
N PRO A 229 11.90 -16.91 -16.36
CA PRO A 229 11.77 -18.36 -16.25
C PRO A 229 10.96 -18.83 -15.05
N PHE A 230 10.91 -18.04 -13.94
CA PHE A 230 10.08 -18.33 -12.78
C PHE A 230 8.60 -18.19 -13.12
N SER A 231 8.23 -17.10 -13.78
CA SER A 231 6.86 -16.83 -14.21
C SER A 231 6.35 -17.90 -15.15
N ARG A 232 7.14 -18.26 -16.16
CA ARG A 232 6.81 -19.35 -17.08
C ARG A 232 6.58 -20.66 -16.36
N ARG A 233 7.46 -21.02 -15.41
CA ARG A 233 7.35 -22.28 -14.66
C ARG A 233 6.17 -22.30 -13.70
N LEU A 234 5.85 -21.14 -13.08
CA LEU A 234 4.67 -20.98 -12.23
C LEU A 234 3.38 -21.16 -13.04
N LEU A 235 3.27 -20.53 -14.21
CA LEU A 235 2.06 -20.58 -15.04
C LEU A 235 1.83 -21.95 -15.69
N GLU A 236 2.86 -22.80 -15.79
CA GLU A 236 2.69 -24.22 -16.11
C GLU A 236 1.97 -25.00 -15.03
N ARG A 237 2.14 -24.61 -13.74
CA ARG A 237 1.67 -25.35 -12.56
C ARG A 237 0.45 -24.74 -11.88
N ALA A 238 0.22 -23.44 -12.05
CA ALA A 238 -0.77 -22.70 -11.30
C ALA A 238 -1.58 -21.72 -12.14
N VAL A 239 -2.78 -21.41 -11.63
CA VAL A 239 -3.59 -20.27 -12.03
C VAL A 239 -3.62 -19.30 -10.86
N PHE A 240 -3.33 -18.03 -11.13
CA PHE A 240 -3.33 -16.99 -10.12
C PHE A 240 -4.65 -16.20 -10.15
N HIS A 241 -5.18 -15.97 -8.97
CA HIS A 241 -6.36 -15.13 -8.71
C HIS A 241 -5.89 -13.99 -7.80
N ILE A 242 -5.78 -12.79 -8.36
CA ILE A 242 -5.20 -11.64 -7.66
C ILE A 242 -6.26 -10.55 -7.53
N VAL A 243 -6.58 -10.15 -6.30
CA VAL A 243 -7.40 -8.95 -6.02
C VAL A 243 -6.46 -7.85 -5.54
N PRO A 244 -6.06 -6.92 -6.41
CA PRO A 244 -5.05 -5.92 -6.07
C PRO A 244 -5.49 -4.96 -4.97
N ASN A 245 -6.77 -4.65 -4.93
CA ASN A 245 -7.38 -3.78 -3.93
C ASN A 245 -8.72 -4.36 -3.46
N MET A 246 -8.70 -4.91 -2.24
CA MET A 246 -9.90 -5.43 -1.58
C MET A 246 -10.85 -4.33 -1.10
N ASN A 247 -10.38 -3.08 -0.98
CA ASN A 247 -11.14 -2.00 -0.38
C ASN A 247 -11.06 -0.70 -1.21
N PRO A 248 -11.64 -0.71 -2.44
CA PRO A 248 -11.61 0.44 -3.33
C PRO A 248 -12.23 1.69 -2.73
N ASP A 249 -13.36 1.54 -2.01
CA ASP A 249 -14.10 2.65 -1.43
C ASP A 249 -13.31 3.34 -0.32
N GLY A 250 -12.78 2.56 0.62
CA GLY A 250 -11.94 3.08 1.69
C GLY A 250 -10.67 3.73 1.16
N SER A 251 -10.10 3.18 0.09
CA SER A 251 -8.92 3.74 -0.59
C SER A 251 -9.17 5.14 -1.13
N VAL A 252 -10.24 5.32 -1.91
CA VAL A 252 -10.62 6.64 -2.46
C VAL A 252 -11.01 7.64 -1.37
N ARG A 253 -11.67 7.17 -0.30
CA ARG A 253 -12.10 8.00 0.83
C ARG A 253 -10.95 8.47 1.72
N GLY A 254 -9.78 7.84 1.61
CA GLY A 254 -8.64 8.10 2.50
C GLY A 254 -8.88 7.56 3.91
N ASN A 255 -9.48 6.37 4.00
CA ASN A 255 -9.59 5.63 5.26
C ASN A 255 -8.27 4.92 5.56
N LEU A 256 -8.03 4.68 6.86
CA LEU A 256 -6.94 3.81 7.30
C LEU A 256 -7.32 2.35 7.12
N ARG A 257 -8.51 1.94 7.67
CA ARG A 257 -8.77 0.53 7.98
C ARG A 257 -10.09 -0.02 7.46
N THR A 258 -11.11 0.82 7.33
CA THR A 258 -12.46 0.35 7.06
C THR A 258 -12.95 0.67 5.64
N ASN A 259 -13.94 -0.10 5.17
CA ASN A 259 -14.62 0.19 3.91
C ASN A 259 -15.65 1.33 4.06
N ALA A 260 -16.44 1.60 3.02
CA ALA A 260 -17.43 2.67 3.04
C ALA A 260 -18.56 2.47 4.07
N ALA A 261 -18.82 1.23 4.49
CA ALA A 261 -19.79 0.91 5.55
C ALA A 261 -19.19 0.99 6.97
N GLY A 262 -17.90 1.26 7.12
CA GLY A 262 -17.20 1.25 8.40
C GLY A 262 -16.77 -0.16 8.84
N ALA A 263 -16.86 -1.17 7.98
CA ALA A 263 -16.45 -2.53 8.28
C ALA A 263 -14.94 -2.73 8.11
N ASN A 264 -14.28 -3.37 9.08
CA ASN A 264 -12.92 -3.86 8.94
C ASN A 264 -12.94 -5.20 8.19
N LEU A 265 -12.61 -5.19 6.90
CA LEU A 265 -12.73 -6.37 6.03
C LEU A 265 -11.98 -7.59 6.57
N ASN A 266 -10.83 -7.39 7.21
CA ASN A 266 -10.08 -8.49 7.84
C ASN A 266 -10.64 -8.90 9.23
N ARG A 267 -11.96 -8.69 9.45
CA ARG A 267 -12.74 -9.23 10.57
C ARG A 267 -14.06 -9.85 10.10
N GLU A 268 -14.32 -9.83 8.80
CA GLU A 268 -15.60 -10.23 8.21
C GLU A 268 -15.58 -11.67 7.61
N TRP A 269 -14.43 -12.38 7.64
CA TRP A 269 -14.26 -13.62 6.88
C TRP A 269 -15.14 -14.79 7.34
N MET A 270 -15.58 -14.82 8.59
CA MET A 270 -16.51 -15.86 9.04
C MET A 270 -17.92 -15.66 8.48
N GLU A 271 -18.43 -14.43 8.56
CA GLU A 271 -19.82 -14.09 8.25
C GLU A 271 -19.93 -12.80 7.44
N PRO A 272 -19.34 -12.74 6.22
CA PRO A 272 -19.43 -11.52 5.39
C PRO A 272 -20.84 -11.32 4.86
N SER A 273 -21.21 -10.07 4.65
CA SER A 273 -22.54 -9.68 4.19
C SER A 273 -22.45 -8.78 2.95
N LEU A 274 -23.38 -8.93 2.02
CA LEU A 274 -23.49 -8.04 0.87
C LEU A 274 -23.83 -6.59 1.25
N LEU A 275 -24.27 -6.34 2.48
CA LEU A 275 -24.64 -5.01 2.95
C LEU A 275 -23.46 -4.25 3.54
N THR A 276 -22.61 -4.92 4.33
CA THR A 276 -21.55 -4.28 5.10
C THR A 276 -20.14 -4.65 4.64
N SER A 277 -19.96 -5.81 4.02
CA SER A 277 -18.67 -6.33 3.56
C SER A 277 -18.80 -7.10 2.24
N PRO A 278 -19.45 -6.48 1.19
CA PRO A 278 -19.65 -7.14 -0.10
C PRO A 278 -18.34 -7.62 -0.72
N GLU A 279 -17.24 -6.92 -0.47
CA GLU A 279 -15.91 -7.24 -0.98
C GLU A 279 -15.46 -8.63 -0.50
N VAL A 280 -15.56 -8.89 0.80
CA VAL A 280 -15.21 -10.20 1.38
C VAL A 280 -16.19 -11.28 0.91
N PHE A 281 -17.49 -10.95 0.87
CA PHE A 281 -18.51 -11.90 0.42
C PHE A 281 -18.24 -12.42 -0.99
N LEU A 282 -17.99 -11.52 -1.93
CA LEU A 282 -17.78 -11.83 -3.35
C LEU A 282 -16.47 -12.61 -3.58
N VAL A 283 -15.37 -12.18 -2.94
CA VAL A 283 -14.08 -12.86 -3.04
C VAL A 283 -14.16 -14.25 -2.44
N ARG A 284 -14.74 -14.40 -1.25
CA ARG A 284 -14.94 -15.69 -0.60
C ARG A 284 -15.82 -16.63 -1.44
N GLN A 285 -16.89 -16.12 -2.03
CA GLN A 285 -17.74 -16.90 -2.95
C GLN A 285 -16.94 -17.42 -4.16
N ARG A 286 -16.08 -16.59 -4.73
CA ARG A 286 -15.23 -16.98 -5.85
C ARG A 286 -14.17 -18.01 -5.43
N MET A 287 -13.56 -17.87 -4.25
CA MET A 287 -12.63 -18.87 -3.68
C MET A 287 -13.29 -20.25 -3.51
N HIS A 288 -14.53 -20.30 -3.03
CA HIS A 288 -15.27 -21.54 -2.91
C HIS A 288 -15.54 -22.21 -4.29
N ALA A 289 -15.74 -21.41 -5.33
CA ALA A 289 -15.97 -21.93 -6.67
C ALA A 289 -14.71 -22.44 -7.37
N THR A 290 -13.54 -21.87 -7.07
CA THR A 290 -12.26 -22.23 -7.73
C THR A 290 -11.41 -23.20 -6.90
N GLY A 291 -11.59 -23.22 -5.58
CA GLY A 291 -10.64 -23.82 -4.63
C GLY A 291 -9.46 -22.90 -4.35
N VAL A 292 -8.65 -23.27 -3.34
CA VAL A 292 -7.44 -22.56 -2.93
C VAL A 292 -6.37 -23.56 -2.54
N ASN A 293 -5.18 -23.49 -3.16
CA ASN A 293 -4.02 -24.32 -2.83
C ASN A 293 -2.90 -23.53 -2.15
N LEU A 294 -2.82 -22.22 -2.43
CA LEU A 294 -1.93 -21.28 -1.78
C LEU A 294 -2.67 -19.94 -1.64
N PHE A 295 -2.60 -19.31 -0.48
CA PHE A 295 -3.21 -18.02 -0.20
C PHE A 295 -2.20 -17.06 0.44
N ILE A 296 -2.17 -15.82 -0.03
CA ILE A 296 -1.42 -14.72 0.58
C ILE A 296 -2.33 -13.51 0.71
N ASP A 297 -2.40 -12.97 1.93
CA ASP A 297 -3.07 -11.72 2.29
C ASP A 297 -1.99 -10.67 2.55
N VAL A 298 -1.94 -9.63 1.74
CA VAL A 298 -0.85 -8.64 1.75
C VAL A 298 -1.28 -7.39 2.49
N HIS A 299 -0.54 -7.05 3.54
CA HIS A 299 -0.81 -6.01 4.51
C HIS A 299 0.37 -5.08 4.77
N GLY A 300 0.16 -4.11 5.67
CA GLY A 300 1.17 -3.27 6.27
C GLY A 300 0.99 -3.13 7.79
N ASP A 301 2.11 -3.11 8.54
CA ASP A 301 2.12 -2.94 10.00
C ASP A 301 2.67 -1.57 10.38
N GLU A 302 1.93 -0.84 11.22
CA GLU A 302 2.27 0.52 11.64
C GLU A 302 3.42 0.55 12.65
N VAL A 303 3.62 -0.52 13.41
CA VAL A 303 4.51 -0.56 14.58
C VAL A 303 5.79 -1.32 14.29
N ILE A 304 5.68 -2.51 13.69
CA ILE A 304 6.81 -3.43 13.46
C ILE A 304 7.61 -3.00 12.22
N PRO A 305 8.88 -2.59 12.37
CA PRO A 305 9.67 -2.04 11.25
C PRO A 305 10.38 -3.15 10.44
N TYR A 306 9.65 -4.20 10.07
CA TYR A 306 10.17 -5.35 9.34
C TYR A 306 9.16 -5.92 8.36
N ASN A 307 9.63 -6.59 7.31
CA ASN A 307 8.78 -7.45 6.49
C ASN A 307 8.75 -8.85 7.08
N PHE A 308 7.57 -9.37 7.36
CA PHE A 308 7.43 -10.69 7.98
C PHE A 308 6.15 -11.41 7.55
N ILE A 309 6.08 -12.70 7.85
CA ILE A 309 4.91 -13.54 7.62
C ILE A 309 4.30 -13.98 8.95
N SER A 310 2.96 -13.93 9.01
CA SER A 310 2.13 -14.61 10.00
C SER A 310 1.35 -15.74 9.34
N GLY A 311 1.55 -16.96 9.79
CA GLY A 311 0.89 -18.16 9.26
C GLY A 311 -0.28 -18.64 10.10
N CYS A 312 -0.60 -19.93 9.97
CA CYS A 312 -1.76 -20.57 10.61
C CYS A 312 -1.38 -21.48 11.79
N GLU A 313 -0.15 -21.40 12.32
CA GLU A 313 0.45 -22.35 13.29
C GLU A 313 -0.39 -22.52 14.55
N MET A 314 -1.12 -21.49 14.95
CA MET A 314 -1.93 -21.50 16.18
C MET A 314 -3.35 -22.06 15.98
N LEU A 315 -3.74 -22.40 14.75
CA LEU A 315 -5.05 -23.01 14.50
C LEU A 315 -5.05 -24.48 14.91
N PRO A 316 -6.08 -24.96 15.65
CA PRO A 316 -6.19 -26.38 15.98
C PRO A 316 -6.29 -27.30 14.76
N SER A 317 -6.71 -26.77 13.63
CA SER A 317 -6.88 -27.48 12.36
C SER A 317 -5.64 -27.47 11.48
N VAL A 318 -4.55 -26.80 11.88
CA VAL A 318 -3.34 -26.76 11.06
C VAL A 318 -2.73 -28.16 10.96
N SER A 319 -2.43 -28.58 9.75
CA SER A 319 -1.76 -29.85 9.47
C SER A 319 -0.23 -29.70 9.51
N GLU A 320 0.47 -30.80 9.78
CA GLU A 320 1.93 -30.85 9.68
C GLU A 320 2.43 -30.42 8.30
N ARG A 321 1.70 -30.79 7.24
CA ARG A 321 2.00 -30.35 5.87
C ARG A 321 1.97 -28.82 5.73
N GLN A 322 0.98 -28.14 6.28
CA GLN A 322 0.90 -26.67 6.21
C GLN A 322 2.08 -26.02 6.92
N ILE A 323 2.48 -26.56 8.08
CA ILE A 323 3.66 -26.06 8.83
C ILE A 323 4.94 -26.23 8.01
N VAL A 324 5.15 -27.41 7.41
CA VAL A 324 6.33 -27.67 6.57
C VAL A 324 6.36 -26.75 5.35
N LEU A 325 5.24 -26.59 4.65
CA LEU A 325 5.15 -25.69 3.48
C LEU A 325 5.43 -24.23 3.87
N GLN A 326 4.95 -23.77 5.02
CA GLN A 326 5.22 -22.43 5.52
C GLN A 326 6.72 -22.23 5.81
N GLN A 327 7.37 -23.18 6.47
CA GLN A 327 8.81 -23.13 6.74
C GLN A 327 9.62 -23.09 5.44
N GLN A 328 9.24 -23.90 4.45
CA GLN A 328 9.86 -23.91 3.12
C GLN A 328 9.67 -22.54 2.42
N PHE A 329 8.46 -21.99 2.46
CA PHE A 329 8.15 -20.68 1.87
C PHE A 329 9.00 -19.57 2.50
N ILE A 330 9.04 -19.50 3.84
CA ILE A 330 9.82 -18.50 4.59
C ILE A 330 11.32 -18.62 4.25
N ALA A 331 11.87 -19.83 4.28
CA ALA A 331 13.26 -20.06 3.94
C ALA A 331 13.60 -19.66 2.50
N ALA A 332 12.69 -19.92 1.56
CA ALA A 332 12.85 -19.51 0.16
C ALA A 332 12.75 -17.98 0.00
N PHE A 333 11.84 -17.34 0.72
CA PHE A 333 11.66 -15.89 0.63
C PHE A 333 12.87 -15.13 1.19
N LYS A 334 13.47 -15.61 2.28
CA LYS A 334 14.77 -15.07 2.79
C LYS A 334 15.88 -15.15 1.74
N ARG A 335 15.91 -16.20 0.92
CA ARG A 335 16.89 -16.31 -0.18
C ARG A 335 16.57 -15.39 -1.36
N ALA A 336 15.28 -15.14 -1.59
CA ALA A 336 14.81 -14.35 -2.72
C ALA A 336 14.93 -12.82 -2.49
N SER A 337 14.85 -12.37 -1.25
CA SER A 337 14.87 -10.95 -0.91
C SER A 337 15.61 -10.67 0.39
N PRO A 338 16.64 -9.80 0.38
CA PRO A 338 17.31 -9.35 1.60
C PRO A 338 16.43 -8.44 2.48
N ASP A 339 15.32 -7.95 1.94
CA ASP A 339 14.35 -7.14 2.69
C ASP A 339 13.44 -7.99 3.59
N PHE A 340 13.41 -9.30 3.39
CA PHE A 340 12.56 -10.23 4.15
C PHE A 340 13.33 -10.96 5.25
N GLN A 341 12.73 -11.10 6.43
CA GLN A 341 13.31 -11.76 7.59
C GLN A 341 12.24 -12.64 8.32
N ASP A 342 12.67 -13.47 9.30
CA ASP A 342 11.84 -14.38 10.08
C ASP A 342 12.12 -14.35 11.60
N CYS A 343 12.87 -13.32 12.05
CA CYS A 343 13.23 -13.18 13.46
C CYS A 343 12.21 -12.32 14.24
N TYR A 344 11.61 -11.36 13.57
CA TYR A 344 10.68 -10.39 14.16
C TYR A 344 9.32 -10.50 13.47
N GLY A 345 8.25 -10.42 14.25
CA GLY A 345 6.87 -10.50 13.77
C GLY A 345 5.91 -10.49 14.94
N TYR A 346 4.68 -10.90 14.71
CA TYR A 346 3.70 -11.00 15.79
C TYR A 346 4.10 -12.13 16.77
N GLU A 347 3.94 -11.84 18.05
CA GLU A 347 4.05 -12.90 19.07
C GLU A 347 3.01 -14.00 18.81
N ALA A 348 3.40 -15.25 19.06
CA ALA A 348 2.51 -16.38 18.94
C ALA A 348 1.33 -16.20 19.93
N SER A 349 0.17 -15.80 19.42
CA SER A 349 -1.04 -15.67 20.21
C SER A 349 -1.70 -17.02 20.40
N ARG A 350 -2.36 -17.23 21.55
CA ARG A 350 -3.21 -18.40 21.75
C ARG A 350 -4.41 -18.35 20.81
N TYR A 351 -4.78 -19.51 20.26
CA TYR A 351 -5.99 -19.61 19.45
C TYR A 351 -7.22 -19.14 20.24
N ASN A 352 -8.04 -18.36 19.58
CA ASN A 352 -9.42 -18.08 19.98
C ASN A 352 -10.32 -18.19 18.72
N GLN A 353 -11.63 -18.31 18.91
CA GLN A 353 -12.57 -18.43 17.77
C GLN A 353 -12.56 -17.19 16.86
N ASP A 354 -12.22 -16.01 17.38
CA ASP A 354 -12.14 -14.78 16.62
C ASP A 354 -10.98 -14.80 15.61
N ALA A 355 -10.01 -15.71 15.77
CA ALA A 355 -8.94 -15.87 14.78
C ALA A 355 -9.49 -16.19 13.38
N LEU A 356 -10.58 -16.96 13.28
CA LEU A 356 -11.21 -17.29 11.99
C LEU A 356 -11.92 -16.11 11.31
N LYS A 357 -12.05 -14.98 11.97
CA LYS A 357 -12.51 -13.74 11.33
C LYS A 357 -11.46 -13.13 10.40
N LEU A 358 -10.18 -13.53 10.56
CA LEU A 358 -9.08 -13.09 9.71
C LEU A 358 -9.01 -13.90 8.41
N ALA A 359 -8.70 -13.23 7.29
CA ALA A 359 -8.61 -13.85 5.97
C ALA A 359 -7.73 -15.09 5.93
N SER A 360 -6.45 -14.95 6.28
CA SER A 360 -5.49 -16.06 6.20
C SER A 360 -5.87 -17.23 7.10
N LYS A 361 -6.42 -16.95 8.30
CA LYS A 361 -6.82 -17.99 9.22
C LYS A 361 -8.07 -18.74 8.72
N TYR A 362 -9.07 -18.00 8.21
CA TYR A 362 -10.26 -18.59 7.59
C TYR A 362 -9.88 -19.49 6.41
N VAL A 363 -9.08 -18.97 5.47
CA VAL A 363 -8.69 -19.69 4.25
C VAL A 363 -7.87 -20.93 4.59
N GLY A 364 -6.86 -20.80 5.47
CA GLY A 364 -6.04 -21.91 5.91
C GLY A 364 -6.83 -23.02 6.60
N HIS A 365 -7.82 -22.65 7.44
CA HIS A 365 -8.72 -23.58 8.10
C HIS A 365 -9.66 -24.28 7.12
N HIS A 366 -10.33 -23.50 6.25
CA HIS A 366 -11.39 -24.00 5.41
C HIS A 366 -10.90 -24.84 4.23
N PHE A 367 -9.77 -24.46 3.62
CA PHE A 367 -9.23 -25.12 2.42
C PHE A 367 -8.07 -26.08 2.75
N GLY A 368 -7.54 -26.09 3.98
CA GLY A 368 -6.39 -26.92 4.38
C GLY A 368 -5.12 -26.60 3.57
N CYS A 369 -5.00 -25.39 3.04
CA CYS A 369 -3.90 -24.95 2.19
C CYS A 369 -2.84 -24.15 2.96
N LEU A 370 -1.68 -23.92 2.34
CA LEU A 370 -0.73 -22.90 2.81
C LEU A 370 -1.38 -21.54 2.72
N SER A 371 -1.53 -20.86 3.86
CA SER A 371 -2.25 -19.59 3.96
C SER A 371 -1.49 -18.64 4.87
N LEU A 372 -1.11 -17.49 4.33
CA LEU A 372 -0.14 -16.58 4.91
C LEU A 372 -0.69 -15.15 4.91
N THR A 373 -0.35 -14.37 5.94
CA THR A 373 -0.41 -12.91 5.93
C THR A 373 1.01 -12.39 5.80
N LEU A 374 1.27 -11.53 4.81
CA LEU A 374 2.53 -10.79 4.66
C LEU A 374 2.32 -9.38 5.17
N GLU A 375 3.19 -8.94 6.08
CA GLU A 375 3.20 -7.59 6.62
C GLU A 375 4.43 -6.83 6.15
N MET A 376 4.25 -5.54 5.84
CA MET A 376 5.32 -4.62 5.43
C MET A 376 5.28 -3.37 6.29
N PRO A 377 6.43 -2.72 6.63
CA PRO A 377 6.42 -1.57 7.53
C PRO A 377 5.92 -0.29 6.86
N PHE A 378 5.28 0.59 7.64
CA PHE A 378 5.03 1.99 7.26
C PHE A 378 6.27 2.88 7.40
N LYS A 379 7.23 2.46 8.21
CA LYS A 379 8.47 3.17 8.53
C LYS A 379 9.60 2.74 7.57
N ASP A 380 10.81 2.71 8.08
CA ASP A 380 11.92 2.06 7.40
C ASP A 380 12.00 0.57 7.78
N ASN A 381 12.66 -0.24 6.96
CA ASN A 381 13.03 -1.60 7.33
C ASN A 381 14.29 -1.55 8.22
N ALA A 382 14.13 -1.89 9.49
CA ALA A 382 15.19 -1.73 10.48
C ALA A 382 16.42 -2.64 10.22
N GLU A 383 16.26 -3.75 9.50
CA GLU A 383 17.38 -4.65 9.16
C GLU A 383 18.18 -4.15 7.97
N LEU A 384 17.55 -3.46 7.04
CA LEU A 384 18.20 -2.86 5.86
C LEU A 384 17.67 -1.44 5.65
N PRO A 385 18.08 -0.47 6.48
CA PRO A 385 17.50 0.87 6.46
C PRO A 385 17.93 1.69 5.23
N ASP A 386 16.99 2.52 4.76
CA ASP A 386 17.20 3.57 3.76
C ASP A 386 16.83 4.91 4.40
N HIS A 387 17.86 5.71 4.77
CA HIS A 387 17.64 6.96 5.49
C HIS A 387 16.96 8.06 4.66
N GLU A 388 16.93 7.94 3.34
CA GLU A 388 16.28 8.92 2.45
C GLU A 388 14.82 8.55 2.20
N LEU A 389 14.55 7.32 1.81
CA LEU A 389 13.21 6.87 1.38
C LEU A 389 12.47 6.05 2.44
N GLY A 390 13.20 5.35 3.30
CA GLY A 390 12.60 4.36 4.20
C GLY A 390 12.07 3.13 3.45
N TRP A 391 11.07 2.46 4.01
CA TRP A 391 10.28 1.53 3.24
C TRP A 391 9.45 2.32 2.23
N SER A 392 9.42 1.87 0.97
CA SER A 392 8.87 2.63 -0.15
C SER A 392 8.03 1.77 -1.09
N GLY A 393 7.24 2.40 -1.95
CA GLY A 393 6.48 1.69 -2.99
C GLY A 393 7.37 0.86 -3.91
N THR A 394 8.54 1.41 -4.29
CA THR A 394 9.52 0.67 -5.09
C THR A 394 10.07 -0.57 -4.38
N ARG A 395 10.36 -0.50 -3.07
CA ARG A 395 10.82 -1.67 -2.30
C ARG A 395 9.70 -2.69 -2.15
N SER A 396 8.45 -2.24 -1.94
CA SER A 396 7.27 -3.11 -1.90
C SER A 396 7.07 -3.85 -3.22
N ALA A 397 7.21 -3.17 -4.37
CA ALA A 397 7.14 -3.80 -5.69
C ALA A 397 8.25 -4.83 -5.91
N ARG A 398 9.49 -4.54 -5.50
CA ARG A 398 10.60 -5.51 -5.55
C ARG A 398 10.34 -6.75 -4.69
N LEU A 399 9.76 -6.56 -3.51
CA LEU A 399 9.37 -7.68 -2.65
C LEU A 399 8.26 -8.51 -3.30
N GLY A 400 7.29 -7.85 -3.96
CA GLY A 400 6.25 -8.49 -4.75
C GLY A 400 6.79 -9.31 -5.93
N ALA A 401 7.77 -8.80 -6.65
CA ALA A 401 8.45 -9.56 -7.68
C ALA A 401 9.22 -10.78 -7.11
N ALA A 402 9.83 -10.62 -5.92
CA ALA A 402 10.61 -11.69 -5.29
C ALA A 402 9.76 -12.85 -4.78
N VAL A 403 8.46 -12.62 -4.42
CA VAL A 403 7.57 -13.65 -3.86
C VAL A 403 7.27 -14.79 -4.82
N LEU A 404 7.47 -14.60 -6.12
CA LEU A 404 7.27 -15.66 -7.11
C LEU A 404 8.23 -16.85 -6.91
N GLN A 405 9.42 -16.61 -6.38
CA GLN A 405 10.37 -17.68 -6.11
C GLN A 405 9.89 -18.62 -4.99
N PRO A 406 9.55 -18.15 -3.76
CA PRO A 406 9.01 -19.04 -2.73
C PRO A 406 7.68 -19.71 -3.14
N MET A 407 6.84 -19.05 -3.93
CA MET A 407 5.63 -19.70 -4.47
C MET A 407 5.99 -20.90 -5.34
N LEU A 408 6.99 -20.77 -6.22
CA LEU A 408 7.43 -21.88 -7.08
C LEU A 408 8.01 -23.06 -6.27
N GLU A 409 8.66 -22.79 -5.14
CA GLU A 409 9.27 -23.84 -4.31
C GLU A 409 8.23 -24.67 -3.53
N VAL A 410 7.03 -24.12 -3.26
CA VAL A 410 5.98 -24.81 -2.49
C VAL A 410 4.83 -25.37 -3.35
N LEU A 411 4.78 -25.04 -4.65
CA LEU A 411 3.83 -25.53 -5.65
C LEU A 411 4.43 -26.69 -6.46
#